data_9f501dd9e40ac7d71dff979bf6bcf5fa
#
_entry.id   9f501dd9e40ac7d71dff979bf6bcf5fa
#
_cell.length_a   1.000
_cell.length_b   1.000
_cell.length_c   1.000
_cell.angle_alpha   90.00
_cell.angle_beta   90.00
_cell.angle_gamma   90.00
#
_symmetry.space_group_name_H-M   'P 1'
#
loop_
_entity.id
_entity.type
_entity.pdbx_description
1 polymer ?
#
loop_
_entity_poly.entity_id
_entity_poly.type
_entity_poly.pdbx_seq_one_letter_code
_entity_poly.pdbx_strand_id
1 'polypeptide(L)'
;MKKHLIHFLLVAVLSICSAAAFAQTTVRGQLVDSETGEPLVGAAVMIEGTSQGTVTDIDGYFKQDVAQGGTLLFKYVGFKDLKKKITQKGASVDLGAIQMEPDAVVLKDVVITSSVAVARKTPVAVSTVNPISIEDKIGSQELPQILKSTPGVYASNEGGGYGDSNIKIRGFKSEYVAMMINGVPMNGMENQKVYMSNWGGLIDVASSIQIQRGLGASKVSTPSVGGSQNIITKTTDAKMGGFISYGMGNDGYNKVMFSVSSGLTKDGWAFTLLGARDSRDGYIQGTESEAYTWFMSVAKRFNDNHQLSFTAFGAPQWHNQRSMPNGLSIKEYQRVKQWMGEESPYRYNSTFGYRNGQVMNSSRNEYHKPQMSLNHLWQIDHKSSLSTAAYMSIGTGAGYSGTGVTGYSSSWYGTGSDGTVNTQFRC
;
A
#
# COMPACT_ATOMS: atom_id res chain seq x y z
N MET A 1 -50.08 49.67 -7.56
CA MET A 1 -49.95 48.60 -8.57
C MET A 1 -48.52 47.98 -8.65
N LYS A 2 -47.43 48.74 -8.77
CA LYS A 2 -46.08 48.17 -8.89
C LYS A 2 -45.63 47.29 -7.71
N LYS A 3 -45.96 47.62 -6.47
CA LYS A 3 -45.59 46.81 -5.28
C LYS A 3 -46.27 45.42 -5.24
N HIS A 4 -47.55 45.34 -5.65
CA HIS A 4 -48.25 44.05 -5.69
C HIS A 4 -47.77 43.13 -6.80
N LEU A 5 -47.31 43.70 -7.93
CA LEU A 5 -46.73 42.94 -9.03
C LEU A 5 -45.39 42.30 -8.63
N ILE A 6 -44.56 43.01 -7.87
CA ILE A 6 -43.27 42.51 -7.36
C ILE A 6 -43.47 41.36 -6.35
N HIS A 7 -44.47 41.52 -5.45
CA HIS A 7 -44.79 40.43 -4.50
C HIS A 7 -45.36 39.21 -5.20
N PHE A 8 -46.18 39.37 -6.23
CA PHE A 8 -46.71 38.28 -7.01
C PHE A 8 -45.60 37.55 -7.80
N LEU A 9 -44.64 38.29 -8.37
CA LEU A 9 -43.48 37.73 -9.05
C LEU A 9 -42.55 36.98 -8.07
N LEU A 10 -42.35 37.53 -6.87
CA LEU A 10 -41.54 36.87 -5.82
C LEU A 10 -42.18 35.58 -5.32
N VAL A 11 -43.49 35.56 -5.12
CA VAL A 11 -44.25 34.38 -4.74
C VAL A 11 -44.25 33.34 -5.86
N ALA A 12 -44.37 33.77 -7.12
CA ALA A 12 -44.30 32.87 -8.28
C ALA A 12 -42.89 32.23 -8.44
N VAL A 13 -41.81 33.01 -8.22
CA VAL A 13 -40.43 32.49 -8.24
C VAL A 13 -40.16 31.55 -7.07
N LEU A 14 -40.63 31.87 -5.87
CA LEU A 14 -40.56 30.97 -4.72
C LEU A 14 -41.35 29.68 -4.95
N SER A 15 -42.51 29.73 -5.58
CA SER A 15 -43.33 28.57 -5.91
C SER A 15 -42.70 27.67 -6.99
N ILE A 16 -41.94 28.27 -7.93
CA ILE A 16 -41.19 27.51 -8.94
C ILE A 16 -39.95 26.85 -8.33
N CYS A 17 -39.28 27.49 -7.37
CA CYS A 17 -38.15 26.89 -6.63
C CYS A 17 -38.57 25.72 -5.74
N SER A 18 -39.78 25.69 -5.22
CA SER A 18 -40.28 24.58 -4.40
C SER A 18 -40.72 23.35 -5.22
N ALA A 19 -40.95 23.50 -6.53
CA ALA A 19 -41.28 22.38 -7.40
C ALA A 19 -40.07 21.51 -7.85
N ALA A 20 -38.85 21.95 -7.53
CA ALA A 20 -37.61 21.27 -7.83
C ALA A 20 -37.14 20.34 -6.68
N ALA A 21 -38.01 19.95 -5.75
CA ALA A 21 -37.74 18.86 -4.84
C ALA A 21 -37.71 17.56 -5.67
N PHE A 22 -36.53 17.22 -6.16
CA PHE A 22 -36.31 15.91 -6.77
C PHE A 22 -36.73 14.84 -5.76
N ALA A 23 -37.75 14.05 -6.11
CA ALA A 23 -38.18 12.93 -5.31
C ALA A 23 -37.01 11.95 -5.23
N GLN A 24 -36.29 11.96 -4.11
CA GLN A 24 -35.28 10.98 -3.83
C GLN A 24 -35.98 9.68 -3.42
N THR A 25 -35.52 8.58 -3.96
CA THR A 25 -35.99 7.24 -3.61
C THR A 25 -34.90 6.56 -2.80
N THR A 26 -35.20 6.16 -1.59
CA THR A 26 -34.31 5.33 -0.79
C THR A 26 -34.30 3.91 -1.33
N VAL A 27 -33.18 3.47 -1.87
CA VAL A 27 -32.99 2.12 -2.42
C VAL A 27 -32.25 1.28 -1.38
N ARG A 28 -32.75 0.09 -1.14
CA ARG A 28 -32.16 -0.91 -0.24
C ARG A 28 -31.98 -2.23 -1.00
N GLY A 29 -31.09 -3.07 -0.51
CA GLY A 29 -30.86 -4.41 -1.03
C GLY A 29 -29.68 -5.07 -0.36
N GLN A 30 -29.43 -6.31 -0.72
CA GLN A 30 -28.30 -7.10 -0.25
C GLN A 30 -27.47 -7.52 -1.47
N LEU A 31 -26.16 -7.31 -1.41
CA LEU A 31 -25.24 -7.83 -2.43
C LEU A 31 -24.72 -9.18 -1.99
N VAL A 32 -24.83 -10.16 -2.86
CA VAL A 32 -24.39 -11.53 -2.64
C VAL A 32 -23.59 -12.04 -3.83
N ASP A 33 -22.68 -12.94 -3.57
CA ASP A 33 -21.96 -13.71 -4.60
C ASP A 33 -22.94 -14.66 -5.31
N SER A 34 -22.97 -14.64 -6.64
CA SER A 34 -23.85 -15.50 -7.43
C SER A 34 -23.52 -16.99 -7.37
N GLU A 35 -22.27 -17.35 -7.04
CA GLU A 35 -21.82 -18.75 -6.97
C GLU A 35 -21.95 -19.33 -5.55
N THR A 36 -21.67 -18.55 -4.52
CA THR A 36 -21.65 -19.02 -3.14
C THR A 36 -22.85 -18.59 -2.32
N GLY A 37 -23.59 -17.56 -2.76
CA GLY A 37 -24.68 -16.95 -1.99
C GLY A 37 -24.20 -16.15 -0.77
N GLU A 38 -22.89 -15.99 -0.56
CA GLU A 38 -22.34 -15.25 0.57
C GLU A 38 -22.50 -13.74 0.40
N PRO A 39 -22.72 -12.99 1.48
CA PRO A 39 -22.84 -11.53 1.43
C PRO A 39 -21.48 -10.88 1.06
N LEU A 40 -21.53 -9.88 0.18
CA LEU A 40 -20.38 -9.11 -0.25
C LEU A 40 -20.20 -7.90 0.67
N VAL A 41 -19.27 -8.02 1.62
CA VAL A 41 -19.00 -7.02 2.65
C VAL A 41 -18.07 -5.93 2.13
N GLY A 42 -18.47 -4.65 2.27
CA GLY A 42 -17.66 -3.51 1.81
C GLY A 42 -17.70 -3.29 0.30
N ALA A 43 -18.69 -3.85 -0.39
CA ALA A 43 -18.92 -3.58 -1.81
C ALA A 43 -19.39 -2.13 -2.00
N ALA A 44 -18.81 -1.42 -2.97
CA ALA A 44 -19.19 -0.06 -3.28
C ALA A 44 -20.50 0.01 -4.07
N VAL A 45 -21.42 0.86 -3.62
CA VAL A 45 -22.70 1.13 -4.26
C VAL A 45 -22.73 2.60 -4.62
N MET A 46 -22.53 2.94 -5.89
CA MET A 46 -22.35 4.31 -6.37
C MET A 46 -23.51 4.72 -7.26
N ILE A 47 -23.82 6.01 -7.28
CA ILE A 47 -24.75 6.59 -8.27
C ILE A 47 -23.93 6.89 -9.52
N GLU A 48 -24.31 6.28 -10.65
CA GLU A 48 -23.60 6.45 -11.93
C GLU A 48 -23.52 7.94 -12.34
N GLY A 49 -22.30 8.37 -12.68
CA GLY A 49 -22.02 9.76 -13.07
C GLY A 49 -21.85 10.74 -11.91
N THR A 50 -21.81 10.27 -10.67
CA THR A 50 -21.58 11.11 -9.49
C THR A 50 -20.50 10.52 -8.60
N SER A 51 -20.01 11.30 -7.63
CA SER A 51 -19.13 10.81 -6.55
C SER A 51 -19.90 10.33 -5.32
N GLN A 52 -21.23 10.27 -5.37
CA GLN A 52 -22.07 9.85 -4.25
C GLN A 52 -22.24 8.34 -4.24
N GLY A 53 -22.10 7.73 -3.07
CA GLY A 53 -22.26 6.29 -2.89
C GLY A 53 -22.20 5.88 -1.43
N THR A 54 -22.43 4.59 -1.20
CA THR A 54 -22.32 3.92 0.09
C THR A 54 -21.55 2.61 -0.08
N VAL A 55 -21.31 1.90 1.01
CA VAL A 55 -20.74 0.54 1.00
C VAL A 55 -21.68 -0.41 1.71
N THR A 56 -21.60 -1.70 1.36
CA THR A 56 -22.36 -2.74 2.05
C THR A 56 -21.81 -3.01 3.44
N ASP A 57 -22.69 -3.33 4.36
CA ASP A 57 -22.38 -3.73 5.73
C ASP A 57 -21.84 -5.19 5.81
N ILE A 58 -21.68 -5.69 7.04
CA ILE A 58 -21.13 -7.02 7.33
C ILE A 58 -22.04 -8.16 6.81
N ASP A 59 -23.33 -7.90 6.62
CA ASP A 59 -24.29 -8.84 6.07
C ASP A 59 -24.60 -8.57 4.58
N GLY A 60 -23.82 -7.67 3.94
CA GLY A 60 -23.97 -7.32 2.52
C GLY A 60 -25.09 -6.35 2.22
N TYR A 61 -25.78 -5.79 3.23
CA TYR A 61 -26.87 -4.84 3.01
C TYR A 61 -26.34 -3.43 2.72
N PHE A 62 -27.10 -2.70 1.90
CA PHE A 62 -26.86 -1.29 1.63
C PHE A 62 -28.15 -0.47 1.67
N LYS A 63 -27.98 0.83 1.87
CA LYS A 63 -29.03 1.84 1.76
C LYS A 63 -28.44 3.06 1.06
N GLN A 64 -29.05 3.48 -0.06
CA GLN A 64 -28.60 4.62 -0.86
C GLN A 64 -29.80 5.44 -1.36
N ASP A 65 -29.73 6.76 -1.18
CA ASP A 65 -30.73 7.65 -1.75
C ASP A 65 -30.35 8.00 -3.20
N VAL A 66 -31.29 7.81 -4.12
CA VAL A 66 -31.07 7.95 -5.56
C VAL A 66 -32.18 8.84 -6.14
N ALA A 67 -31.84 9.74 -7.06
CA ALA A 67 -32.85 10.46 -7.83
C ALA A 67 -33.67 9.50 -8.68
N GLN A 68 -34.96 9.79 -8.84
CA GLN A 68 -35.86 8.93 -9.62
C GLN A 68 -35.33 8.72 -11.06
N GLY A 69 -35.20 7.46 -11.47
CA GLY A 69 -34.64 7.08 -12.77
C GLY A 69 -33.13 7.00 -12.82
N GLY A 70 -32.43 7.22 -11.69
CA GLY A 70 -30.98 7.06 -11.57
C GLY A 70 -30.53 5.61 -11.68
N THR A 71 -29.27 5.41 -11.99
CA THR A 71 -28.62 4.09 -12.10
C THR A 71 -27.68 3.89 -10.94
N LEU A 72 -27.79 2.78 -10.24
CA LEU A 72 -26.80 2.31 -9.28
C LEU A 72 -25.75 1.48 -9.98
N LEU A 73 -24.49 1.75 -9.63
CA LEU A 73 -23.31 1.02 -10.06
C LEU A 73 -22.74 0.29 -8.84
N PHE A 74 -22.75 -1.02 -8.90
CA PHE A 74 -22.20 -1.90 -7.87
C PHE A 74 -20.80 -2.33 -8.29
N LYS A 75 -19.84 -2.15 -7.40
CA LYS A 75 -18.44 -2.54 -7.62
C LYS A 75 -17.91 -3.30 -6.42
N TYR A 76 -17.30 -4.42 -6.69
CA TYR A 76 -16.60 -5.20 -5.68
C TYR A 76 -15.37 -5.85 -6.31
N VAL A 77 -14.27 -5.84 -5.57
CA VAL A 77 -13.00 -6.38 -6.09
C VAL A 77 -13.18 -7.87 -6.37
N GLY A 78 -12.91 -8.26 -7.61
CA GLY A 78 -13.09 -9.64 -8.06
C GLY A 78 -14.47 -9.98 -8.60
N PHE A 79 -15.32 -8.99 -8.81
CA PHE A 79 -16.65 -9.17 -9.40
C PHE A 79 -16.84 -8.24 -10.59
N LYS A 80 -17.67 -8.64 -11.53
CA LYS A 80 -18.07 -7.80 -12.65
C LYS A 80 -18.86 -6.60 -12.16
N ASP A 81 -18.54 -5.42 -12.70
CA ASP A 81 -19.33 -4.22 -12.43
C ASP A 81 -20.80 -4.47 -12.83
N LEU A 82 -21.73 -4.28 -11.90
CA LEU A 82 -23.16 -4.42 -12.15
C LEU A 82 -23.85 -3.07 -12.13
N LYS A 83 -24.62 -2.77 -13.17
CA LYS A 83 -25.46 -1.57 -13.24
C LYS A 83 -26.92 -1.92 -13.13
N LYS A 84 -27.67 -1.19 -12.29
CA LYS A 84 -29.12 -1.38 -12.14
C LYS A 84 -29.83 -0.04 -12.16
N LYS A 85 -30.66 0.16 -13.17
CA LYS A 85 -31.48 1.36 -13.30
C LYS A 85 -32.71 1.25 -12.37
N ILE A 86 -32.94 2.29 -11.59
CA ILE A 86 -34.06 2.36 -10.65
C ILE A 86 -35.27 2.92 -11.38
N THR A 87 -36.14 2.04 -11.85
CA THR A 87 -37.37 2.38 -12.59
C THR A 87 -38.61 2.40 -11.70
N GLN A 88 -38.53 1.83 -10.52
CA GLN A 88 -39.65 1.75 -9.57
C GLN A 88 -39.91 3.12 -8.97
N LYS A 89 -41.19 3.48 -8.84
CA LYS A 89 -41.64 4.74 -8.25
C LYS A 89 -42.05 4.49 -6.79
N GLY A 90 -41.48 5.23 -5.86
CA GLY A 90 -41.82 5.14 -4.45
C GLY A 90 -40.78 5.83 -3.56
N ALA A 91 -41.16 6.15 -2.33
CA ALA A 91 -40.24 6.73 -1.36
C ALA A 91 -39.15 5.75 -0.91
N SER A 92 -39.42 4.44 -0.98
CA SER A 92 -38.47 3.37 -0.68
C SER A 92 -38.67 2.20 -1.66
N VAL A 93 -37.55 1.69 -2.16
CA VAL A 93 -37.46 0.54 -3.07
C VAL A 93 -36.52 -0.48 -2.49
N ASP A 94 -37.01 -1.70 -2.32
CA ASP A 94 -36.20 -2.85 -1.94
C ASP A 94 -35.87 -3.67 -3.18
N LEU A 95 -34.60 -3.85 -3.50
CA LEU A 95 -34.09 -4.60 -4.63
C LEU A 95 -33.89 -6.08 -4.31
N GLY A 96 -34.09 -6.49 -3.04
CA GLY A 96 -33.83 -7.84 -2.56
C GLY A 96 -32.36 -8.24 -2.67
N ALA A 97 -32.11 -9.53 -2.81
CA ALA A 97 -30.75 -10.04 -3.03
C ALA A 97 -30.31 -9.78 -4.48
N ILE A 98 -29.25 -9.02 -4.63
CA ILE A 98 -28.61 -8.68 -5.91
C ILE A 98 -27.39 -9.57 -6.04
N GLN A 99 -27.40 -10.46 -7.00
CA GLN A 99 -26.30 -11.36 -7.28
C GLN A 99 -25.26 -10.63 -8.15
N MET A 100 -24.01 -10.56 -7.67
CA MET A 100 -22.88 -10.15 -8.47
C MET A 100 -22.15 -11.38 -8.98
N GLU A 101 -21.87 -11.39 -10.27
CA GLU A 101 -21.09 -12.45 -10.88
C GLU A 101 -19.61 -12.23 -10.56
N PRO A 102 -18.90 -13.25 -10.05
CA PRO A 102 -17.46 -13.20 -9.98
C PRO A 102 -16.88 -12.86 -11.35
N ASP A 103 -15.98 -11.88 -11.39
CA ASP A 103 -15.19 -11.66 -12.60
C ASP A 103 -14.15 -12.77 -12.66
N ALA A 104 -14.51 -13.85 -13.36
CA ALA A 104 -13.69 -15.04 -13.49
C ALA A 104 -12.28 -14.72 -14.03
N VAL A 105 -12.12 -13.59 -14.71
CA VAL A 105 -10.85 -13.09 -15.22
C VAL A 105 -9.97 -12.58 -14.07
N VAL A 106 -10.55 -11.90 -13.08
CA VAL A 106 -9.78 -11.28 -11.97
C VAL A 106 -9.54 -12.25 -10.83
N LEU A 107 -10.51 -13.09 -10.49
CA LEU A 107 -10.44 -13.95 -9.30
C LEU A 107 -9.64 -15.24 -9.48
N LYS A 108 -9.75 -15.89 -10.65
CA LYS A 108 -9.06 -17.18 -10.84
C LYS A 108 -7.55 -17.05 -10.93
N ASP A 109 -7.03 -15.93 -11.44
CA ASP A 109 -5.60 -15.83 -11.72
C ASP A 109 -4.76 -15.33 -10.55
N VAL A 110 -5.25 -14.35 -9.79
CA VAL A 110 -4.52 -13.79 -8.64
C VAL A 110 -4.61 -14.72 -7.43
N VAL A 111 -5.76 -15.34 -7.22
CA VAL A 111 -6.00 -16.20 -6.04
C VAL A 111 -5.24 -17.52 -6.13
N ILE A 112 -5.07 -18.09 -7.32
CA ILE A 112 -4.47 -19.42 -7.44
C ILE A 112 -2.94 -19.36 -7.47
N THR A 113 -2.34 -18.34 -8.13
CA THR A 113 -0.88 -18.26 -8.30
C THR A 113 -0.15 -17.71 -7.09
N SER A 114 -0.74 -16.77 -6.38
CA SER A 114 -0.02 -16.00 -5.36
C SER A 114 -0.67 -16.07 -3.98
N SER A 115 -1.92 -16.53 -3.90
CA SER A 115 -2.66 -16.57 -2.65
C SER A 115 -2.17 -17.68 -1.73
N VAL A 116 -1.68 -17.30 -0.56
CA VAL A 116 -1.26 -18.22 0.50
C VAL A 116 -2.48 -18.88 1.15
N ALA A 117 -3.60 -18.17 1.25
CA ALA A 117 -4.82 -18.66 1.85
C ALA A 117 -6.04 -17.90 1.34
N VAL A 118 -7.18 -18.58 1.27
CA VAL A 118 -8.47 -17.98 0.95
C VAL A 118 -9.20 -17.68 2.24
N ALA A 119 -9.61 -16.43 2.43
CA ALA A 119 -10.36 -16.01 3.61
C ALA A 119 -11.62 -16.89 3.77
N ARG A 120 -11.89 -17.32 5.00
CA ARG A 120 -13.02 -18.20 5.39
C ARG A 120 -13.01 -19.64 4.83
N LYS A 121 -12.19 -19.93 3.80
CA LYS A 121 -12.04 -21.32 3.27
C LYS A 121 -10.83 -22.04 3.87
N THR A 122 -9.76 -21.31 4.12
CA THR A 122 -8.56 -21.86 4.76
C THR A 122 -8.64 -21.64 6.27
N PRO A 123 -8.45 -22.67 7.12
CA PRO A 123 -8.62 -22.54 8.57
C PRO A 123 -7.43 -21.83 9.23
N VAL A 124 -7.09 -20.65 8.74
CA VAL A 124 -6.01 -19.79 9.23
C VAL A 124 -6.47 -18.34 9.32
N ALA A 125 -5.89 -17.59 10.24
CA ALA A 125 -6.20 -16.16 10.39
C ALA A 125 -5.51 -15.35 9.27
N VAL A 126 -6.24 -15.04 8.21
CA VAL A 126 -5.76 -14.24 7.07
C VAL A 126 -6.45 -12.90 7.02
N SER A 127 -5.70 -11.86 6.67
CA SER A 127 -6.21 -10.54 6.32
C SER A 127 -5.68 -10.16 4.93
N THR A 128 -6.55 -9.61 4.09
CA THR A 128 -6.16 -9.10 2.77
C THR A 128 -6.38 -7.59 2.76
N VAL A 129 -5.34 -6.84 2.43
CA VAL A 129 -5.41 -5.40 2.16
C VAL A 129 -5.61 -5.25 0.66
N ASN A 130 -6.74 -4.66 0.29
CA ASN A 130 -7.15 -4.51 -1.11
C ASN A 130 -6.51 -3.25 -1.75
N PRO A 131 -6.54 -3.12 -3.10
CA PRO A 131 -5.92 -2.00 -3.82
C PRO A 131 -6.45 -0.63 -3.38
N ILE A 132 -7.75 -0.49 -3.17
CA ILE A 132 -8.38 0.78 -2.76
C ILE A 132 -7.81 1.21 -1.40
N SER A 133 -7.74 0.29 -0.43
CA SER A 133 -7.16 0.59 0.89
C SER A 133 -5.67 0.92 0.82
N ILE A 134 -4.95 0.41 -0.18
CA ILE A 134 -3.55 0.77 -0.42
C ILE A 134 -3.48 2.20 -0.95
N GLU A 135 -4.24 2.51 -2.00
CA GLU A 135 -4.26 3.85 -2.62
C GLU A 135 -4.66 4.95 -1.64
N ASP A 136 -5.69 4.70 -0.81
CA ASP A 136 -6.17 5.67 0.18
C ASP A 136 -5.15 5.98 1.28
N LYS A 137 -4.29 5.01 1.61
CA LYS A 137 -3.36 5.12 2.75
C LYS A 137 -1.93 5.42 2.36
N ILE A 138 -1.56 5.22 1.08
CA ILE A 138 -0.16 5.25 0.67
C ILE A 138 0.51 6.59 0.97
N GLY A 139 -0.06 7.72 0.54
CA GLY A 139 0.50 9.06 0.76
C GLY A 139 2.04 9.07 0.64
N SER A 140 2.71 9.54 1.70
CA SER A 140 4.17 9.47 1.87
C SER A 140 4.63 8.27 2.72
N GLN A 141 3.73 7.30 3.00
CA GLN A 141 4.00 6.20 3.92
C GLN A 141 4.72 5.04 3.23
N GLU A 142 5.52 4.33 4.02
CA GLU A 142 6.15 3.08 3.60
C GLU A 142 5.22 1.88 3.81
N LEU A 143 5.52 0.76 3.13
CA LEU A 143 4.75 -0.48 3.19
C LEU A 143 4.34 -0.91 4.62
N PRO A 144 5.24 -0.95 5.63
CA PRO A 144 4.85 -1.35 6.98
C PRO A 144 3.81 -0.44 7.62
N GLN A 145 3.84 0.87 7.31
CA GLN A 145 2.93 1.85 7.91
C GLN A 145 1.48 1.65 7.46
N ILE A 146 1.28 1.26 6.20
CA ILE A 146 -0.05 1.00 5.63
C ILE A 146 -0.71 -0.19 6.34
N LEU A 147 0.09 -1.13 6.83
CA LEU A 147 -0.38 -2.33 7.49
C LEU A 147 -0.73 -2.16 8.98
N LYS A 148 -0.49 -1.00 9.57
CA LYS A 148 -0.77 -0.70 10.99
C LYS A 148 -2.22 -0.99 11.41
N SER A 149 -3.17 -0.82 10.50
CA SER A 149 -4.59 -1.10 10.77
C SER A 149 -4.96 -2.59 10.68
N THR A 150 -4.02 -3.45 10.29
CA THR A 150 -4.26 -4.90 10.20
C THR A 150 -4.14 -5.54 11.59
N PRO A 151 -5.15 -6.29 12.04
CA PRO A 151 -5.10 -6.93 13.37
C PRO A 151 -3.87 -7.80 13.54
N GLY A 152 -3.17 -7.64 14.68
CA GLY A 152 -1.97 -8.41 15.01
C GLY A 152 -0.70 -7.99 14.26
N VAL A 153 -0.74 -6.89 13.51
CA VAL A 153 0.43 -6.26 12.88
C VAL A 153 0.83 -5.03 13.67
N TYR A 154 2.10 -4.93 13.98
CA TYR A 154 2.73 -3.75 14.56
C TYR A 154 3.82 -3.24 13.61
N ALA A 155 3.75 -1.98 13.27
CA ALA A 155 4.76 -1.31 12.45
C ALA A 155 5.32 -0.10 13.18
N SER A 156 6.64 0.08 13.12
CA SER A 156 7.37 1.19 13.72
C SER A 156 8.38 1.77 12.75
N ASN A 157 8.73 3.04 12.92
CA ASN A 157 9.87 3.68 12.27
C ASN A 157 10.97 3.81 13.31
N GLU A 158 11.97 2.96 13.26
CA GLU A 158 12.98 2.86 14.32
C GLU A 158 13.95 4.06 14.28
N GLY A 159 14.57 4.35 13.16
CA GLY A 159 15.48 5.48 13.00
C GLY A 159 14.82 6.80 12.63
N GLY A 160 13.61 6.73 12.06
CA GLY A 160 12.87 7.88 11.56
C GLY A 160 13.29 8.35 10.18
N GLY A 161 14.23 7.64 9.53
CA GLY A 161 14.66 7.87 8.16
C GLY A 161 13.98 6.96 7.15
N TYR A 162 14.40 7.08 5.89
CA TYR A 162 13.93 6.24 4.80
C TYR A 162 14.31 4.78 5.01
N GLY A 163 13.35 3.88 4.84
CA GLY A 163 13.58 2.43 4.93
C GLY A 163 13.82 1.89 6.35
N ASP A 164 13.71 2.75 7.37
CA ASP A 164 13.86 2.36 8.77
C ASP A 164 12.58 1.75 9.36
N SER A 165 11.56 1.58 8.55
CA SER A 165 10.31 0.94 8.96
C SER A 165 10.51 -0.54 9.25
N ASN A 166 9.93 -0.98 10.35
CA ASN A 166 9.96 -2.37 10.78
C ASN A 166 8.54 -2.91 10.98
N ILE A 167 8.38 -4.22 10.75
CA ILE A 167 7.10 -4.91 10.93
C ILE A 167 7.25 -6.09 11.87
N LYS A 168 6.27 -6.25 12.75
CA LYS A 168 6.12 -7.44 13.61
C LYS A 168 4.72 -8.00 13.45
N ILE A 169 4.60 -9.30 13.29
CA ILE A 169 3.32 -10.00 13.20
C ILE A 169 3.17 -10.86 14.45
N ARG A 170 2.14 -10.60 15.28
CA ARG A 170 1.95 -11.24 16.58
C ARG A 170 3.19 -11.16 17.48
N GLY A 171 3.94 -10.05 17.41
CA GLY A 171 5.17 -9.85 18.19
C GLY A 171 6.43 -10.46 17.57
N PHE A 172 6.31 -11.30 16.55
CA PHE A 172 7.47 -11.87 15.85
C PHE A 172 8.07 -10.84 14.88
N LYS A 173 9.39 -10.68 14.91
CA LYS A 173 10.14 -9.81 14.02
C LYS A 173 10.17 -10.36 12.59
N SER A 174 10.64 -9.56 11.64
CA SER A 174 10.72 -9.92 10.21
C SER A 174 11.51 -11.21 9.94
N GLU A 175 12.49 -11.56 10.79
CA GLU A 175 13.30 -12.77 10.69
C GLU A 175 12.47 -14.07 10.90
N TYR A 176 11.33 -13.94 11.57
CA TYR A 176 10.43 -15.07 11.88
C TYR A 176 9.14 -15.02 11.07
N VAL A 177 9.06 -14.13 10.07
CA VAL A 177 7.92 -13.95 9.19
C VAL A 177 8.37 -14.18 7.75
N ALA A 178 7.70 -15.07 7.02
CA ALA A 178 7.95 -15.24 5.59
C ALA A 178 7.38 -14.04 4.82
N MET A 179 8.24 -13.17 4.32
CA MET A 179 7.86 -12.04 3.49
C MET A 179 8.13 -12.36 2.02
N MET A 180 7.14 -12.10 1.14
CA MET A 180 7.19 -12.58 -0.24
C MET A 180 6.62 -11.55 -1.21
N ILE A 181 7.11 -11.60 -2.46
CA ILE A 181 6.53 -10.95 -3.63
C ILE A 181 6.09 -12.04 -4.59
N ASN A 182 4.80 -12.14 -4.89
CA ASN A 182 4.22 -13.18 -5.75
C ASN A 182 4.63 -14.61 -5.35
N GLY A 183 4.75 -14.86 -4.04
CA GLY A 183 5.19 -16.15 -3.50
C GLY A 183 6.72 -16.36 -3.46
N VAL A 184 7.51 -15.40 -3.96
CA VAL A 184 8.98 -15.46 -3.95
C VAL A 184 9.52 -14.79 -2.69
N PRO A 185 10.39 -15.44 -1.89
CA PRO A 185 10.92 -14.90 -0.65
C PRO A 185 11.71 -13.60 -0.84
N MET A 186 11.49 -12.65 0.07
CA MET A 186 12.26 -11.40 0.20
C MET A 186 13.32 -11.47 1.30
N ASN A 187 13.15 -12.40 2.23
CA ASN A 187 14.02 -12.57 3.38
C ASN A 187 15.47 -12.84 2.93
N GLY A 188 16.42 -12.17 3.60
CA GLY A 188 17.85 -12.39 3.33
C GLY A 188 18.28 -13.80 3.65
N MET A 189 19.08 -14.42 2.79
CA MET A 189 19.55 -15.80 2.96
C MET A 189 20.48 -15.95 4.18
N GLU A 190 21.19 -14.91 4.55
CA GLU A 190 22.17 -14.93 5.63
C GLU A 190 21.52 -14.83 7.02
N ASN A 191 20.61 -13.87 7.20
CA ASN A 191 20.08 -13.51 8.52
C ASN A 191 18.55 -13.49 8.60
N GLN A 192 17.88 -13.88 7.52
CA GLN A 192 16.41 -13.91 7.37
C GLN A 192 15.73 -12.55 7.54
N LYS A 193 16.49 -11.44 7.65
CA LYS A 193 15.93 -10.09 7.78
C LYS A 193 15.43 -9.56 6.45
N VAL A 194 14.42 -8.71 6.53
CA VAL A 194 13.96 -7.89 5.41
C VAL A 194 14.27 -6.42 5.73
N TYR A 195 15.13 -5.83 4.93
CA TYR A 195 15.47 -4.41 5.01
C TYR A 195 14.53 -3.65 4.07
N MET A 196 13.59 -2.87 4.64
CA MET A 196 12.54 -2.20 3.87
C MET A 196 13.08 -1.19 2.85
N SER A 197 14.26 -0.60 3.11
CA SER A 197 14.93 0.30 2.17
C SER A 197 15.23 -0.33 0.81
N ASN A 198 15.44 -1.66 0.74
CA ASN A 198 15.65 -2.37 -0.53
C ASN A 198 14.36 -2.54 -1.35
N TRP A 199 13.21 -2.24 -0.78
CA TRP A 199 11.89 -2.50 -1.32
C TRP A 199 11.04 -1.23 -1.39
N GLY A 200 11.70 -0.08 -1.47
CA GLY A 200 11.03 1.20 -1.66
C GLY A 200 10.16 1.19 -2.91
N GLY A 201 8.97 1.75 -2.85
CA GLY A 201 8.01 1.75 -3.95
C GLY A 201 7.34 0.40 -4.28
N LEU A 202 7.64 -0.68 -3.53
CA LEU A 202 6.96 -1.96 -3.72
C LEU A 202 5.45 -1.85 -3.53
N ILE A 203 5.02 -0.94 -2.67
CA ILE A 203 3.61 -0.66 -2.44
C ILE A 203 2.90 -0.06 -3.66
N ASP A 204 3.61 0.71 -4.49
CA ASP A 204 3.05 1.35 -5.69
C ASP A 204 2.69 0.32 -6.78
N VAL A 205 3.38 -0.81 -6.77
CA VAL A 205 3.15 -1.91 -7.71
C VAL A 205 2.26 -3.01 -7.14
N ALA A 206 1.90 -2.92 -5.85
CA ALA A 206 1.06 -3.90 -5.20
C ALA A 206 -0.37 -3.85 -5.74
N SER A 207 -0.92 -5.00 -6.06
CA SER A 207 -2.34 -5.23 -6.33
C SER A 207 -3.08 -5.58 -5.05
N SER A 208 -2.47 -6.40 -4.19
CA SER A 208 -3.00 -6.71 -2.87
C SER A 208 -1.90 -7.20 -1.92
N ILE A 209 -2.18 -7.17 -0.61
CA ILE A 209 -1.26 -7.69 0.38
C ILE A 209 -2.02 -8.67 1.27
N GLN A 210 -1.54 -9.90 1.31
CA GLN A 210 -2.09 -10.95 2.16
C GLN A 210 -1.21 -11.15 3.38
N ILE A 211 -1.82 -11.17 4.56
CA ILE A 211 -1.13 -11.38 5.83
C ILE A 211 -1.77 -12.58 6.51
N GLN A 212 -1.03 -13.66 6.61
CA GLN A 212 -1.37 -14.82 7.42
C GLN A 212 -0.69 -14.70 8.78
N ARG A 213 -1.44 -14.88 9.84
CA ARG A 213 -0.97 -14.71 11.22
C ARG A 213 -0.79 -16.04 11.91
N GLY A 214 0.45 -16.33 12.32
CA GLY A 214 0.81 -17.57 13.01
C GLY A 214 1.02 -18.75 12.06
N LEU A 215 1.23 -19.92 12.64
CA LEU A 215 1.41 -21.18 11.92
C LEU A 215 0.13 -21.53 11.14
N GLY A 216 0.28 -21.93 9.92
CA GLY A 216 -0.80 -22.37 9.05
C GLY A 216 -0.28 -23.32 7.99
N ALA A 217 -1.18 -23.97 7.24
CA ALA A 217 -0.79 -24.74 6.08
C ALA A 217 -0.16 -23.78 5.05
N SER A 218 1.16 -23.69 5.08
CA SER A 218 1.90 -22.82 4.20
C SER A 218 2.00 -23.47 2.83
N LYS A 219 1.49 -22.78 1.81
CA LYS A 219 1.78 -23.11 0.41
C LYS A 219 3.15 -22.60 -0.02
N VAL A 220 3.89 -21.98 0.90
CA VAL A 220 5.19 -21.36 0.65
C VAL A 220 6.31 -22.20 1.24
N SER A 221 7.42 -22.22 0.53
CA SER A 221 8.61 -23.00 0.88
C SER A 221 9.40 -22.42 2.06
N THR A 222 9.13 -21.18 2.48
CA THR A 222 9.86 -20.52 3.56
C THR A 222 9.19 -20.79 4.90
N PRO A 223 9.84 -21.49 5.83
CA PRO A 223 9.29 -21.73 7.15
C PRO A 223 9.19 -20.43 7.95
N SER A 224 8.07 -20.24 8.65
CA SER A 224 7.89 -19.09 9.52
C SER A 224 6.98 -19.42 10.70
N VAL A 225 7.36 -18.99 11.88
CA VAL A 225 6.56 -19.19 13.10
C VAL A 225 5.61 -18.00 13.35
N GLY A 226 5.98 -16.81 12.91
CA GLY A 226 5.20 -15.59 13.09
C GLY A 226 4.01 -15.48 12.13
N GLY A 227 4.13 -16.11 10.98
CA GLY A 227 3.17 -16.02 9.90
C GLY A 227 3.83 -15.65 8.57
N SER A 228 3.02 -15.28 7.58
CA SER A 228 3.52 -14.86 6.28
C SER A 228 2.86 -13.57 5.79
N GLN A 229 3.60 -12.80 5.01
CA GLN A 229 3.12 -11.65 4.27
C GLN A 229 3.45 -11.87 2.80
N ASN A 230 2.44 -11.86 1.93
CA ASN A 230 2.63 -11.98 0.50
C ASN A 230 2.09 -10.73 -0.21
N ILE A 231 2.95 -10.07 -0.96
CA ILE A 231 2.63 -8.89 -1.75
C ILE A 231 2.41 -9.37 -3.17
N ILE A 232 1.20 -9.18 -3.65
CA ILE A 232 0.79 -9.55 -5.01
C ILE A 232 0.93 -8.31 -5.87
N THR A 233 1.70 -8.40 -6.94
CA THR A 233 1.94 -7.27 -7.85
C THR A 233 0.95 -7.24 -9.00
N LYS A 234 0.77 -6.07 -9.60
CA LYS A 234 -0.07 -5.86 -10.79
C LYS A 234 0.45 -6.70 -11.97
N THR A 235 -0.39 -7.59 -12.49
CA THR A 235 -0.09 -8.47 -13.63
C THR A 235 -1.28 -8.46 -14.61
N THR A 236 -1.92 -9.62 -14.83
CA THR A 236 -3.10 -9.76 -15.70
C THR A 236 -4.36 -9.09 -15.14
N ASP A 237 -4.37 -8.80 -13.83
CA ASP A 237 -5.44 -8.09 -13.11
C ASP A 237 -5.41 -6.57 -13.29
N ALA A 238 -4.32 -6.02 -13.81
CA ALA A 238 -4.21 -4.59 -14.06
C ALA A 238 -5.18 -4.15 -15.17
N LYS A 239 -5.93 -3.08 -14.92
CA LYS A 239 -6.81 -2.49 -15.94
C LYS A 239 -5.98 -1.74 -16.99
N MET A 240 -6.47 -1.73 -18.23
CA MET A 240 -5.86 -0.91 -19.29
C MET A 240 -5.93 0.57 -18.91
N GLY A 241 -4.79 1.25 -19.00
CA GLY A 241 -4.70 2.67 -18.68
C GLY A 241 -3.31 3.07 -18.22
N GLY A 242 -3.20 4.30 -17.80
CA GLY A 242 -1.96 4.84 -17.23
C GLY A 242 -2.22 6.14 -16.49
N PHE A 243 -1.27 6.52 -15.66
CA PHE A 243 -1.31 7.79 -14.94
C PHE A 243 0.11 8.32 -14.71
N ILE A 244 0.18 9.62 -14.49
CA ILE A 244 1.33 10.31 -13.94
C ILE A 244 0.86 10.97 -12.66
N SER A 245 1.62 10.83 -11.58
CA SER A 245 1.32 11.47 -10.30
C SER A 245 2.52 12.24 -9.78
N TYR A 246 2.23 13.32 -9.08
CA TYR A 246 3.20 14.10 -8.32
C TYR A 246 2.68 14.28 -6.90
N GLY A 247 3.52 13.96 -5.93
CA GLY A 247 3.24 14.11 -4.51
C GLY A 247 4.30 14.95 -3.83
N MET A 248 3.87 15.81 -2.91
CA MET A 248 4.74 16.59 -2.04
C MET A 248 4.25 16.49 -0.60
N GLY A 249 5.14 16.69 0.33
CA GLY A 249 4.83 16.60 1.75
C GLY A 249 5.85 17.29 2.64
N ASN A 250 5.72 17.07 3.94
CA ASN A 250 6.63 17.60 4.93
C ASN A 250 8.06 17.10 4.73
N ASP A 251 9.02 17.84 5.28
CA ASP A 251 10.44 17.48 5.33
C ASP A 251 11.02 17.20 3.93
N GLY A 252 10.67 18.06 2.96
CA GLY A 252 11.18 17.99 1.60
C GLY A 252 10.69 16.80 0.77
N TYR A 253 9.65 16.07 1.23
CA TYR A 253 9.14 14.92 0.49
C TYR A 253 8.61 15.32 -0.89
N ASN A 254 9.15 14.67 -1.92
CA ASN A 254 8.75 14.79 -3.31
C ASN A 254 8.74 13.42 -3.97
N LYS A 255 7.65 13.11 -4.66
CA LYS A 255 7.53 11.87 -5.44
C LYS A 255 6.93 12.15 -6.80
N VAL A 256 7.59 11.67 -7.83
CA VAL A 256 7.05 11.61 -9.20
C VAL A 256 6.92 10.16 -9.59
N MET A 257 5.78 9.79 -10.15
CA MET A 257 5.52 8.41 -10.58
C MET A 257 4.73 8.39 -11.86
N PHE A 258 5.05 7.46 -12.74
CA PHE A 258 4.22 7.10 -13.89
C PHE A 258 3.94 5.60 -13.87
N SER A 259 2.79 5.22 -14.39
CA SER A 259 2.41 3.82 -14.60
C SER A 259 1.62 3.69 -15.87
N VAL A 260 1.83 2.60 -16.60
CA VAL A 260 1.06 2.24 -17.79
C VAL A 260 0.82 0.74 -17.81
N SER A 261 -0.41 0.34 -18.16
CA SER A 261 -0.81 -1.06 -18.29
C SER A 261 -1.66 -1.25 -19.55
N SER A 262 -1.44 -2.34 -20.26
CA SER A 262 -2.27 -2.73 -21.41
C SER A 262 -3.62 -3.32 -20.97
N GLY A 263 -3.75 -3.71 -19.71
CA GLY A 263 -4.78 -4.67 -19.30
C GLY A 263 -4.57 -6.03 -19.97
N LEU A 264 -5.48 -6.96 -19.76
CA LEU A 264 -5.47 -8.24 -20.47
C LEU A 264 -6.04 -8.05 -21.88
N THR A 265 -5.20 -8.28 -22.89
CA THR A 265 -5.59 -8.19 -24.29
C THR A 265 -6.44 -9.39 -24.73
N LYS A 266 -7.14 -9.28 -25.86
CA LYS A 266 -7.94 -10.39 -26.44
C LYS A 266 -7.09 -11.63 -26.71
N ASP A 267 -5.80 -11.43 -27.01
CA ASP A 267 -4.85 -12.52 -27.26
C ASP A 267 -4.23 -13.07 -25.97
N GLY A 268 -4.69 -12.64 -24.79
CA GLY A 268 -4.23 -13.11 -23.51
C GLY A 268 -2.88 -12.53 -23.03
N TRP A 269 -2.40 -11.45 -23.61
CA TRP A 269 -1.23 -10.73 -23.13
C TRP A 269 -1.59 -9.64 -22.14
N ALA A 270 -0.73 -9.39 -21.17
CA ALA A 270 -0.81 -8.24 -20.27
C ALA A 270 0.59 -7.68 -20.02
N PHE A 271 0.71 -6.36 -20.04
CA PHE A 271 1.95 -5.62 -19.80
C PHE A 271 1.69 -4.53 -18.77
N THR A 272 2.59 -4.38 -17.83
CA THR A 272 2.57 -3.24 -16.89
C THR A 272 3.99 -2.73 -16.73
N LEU A 273 4.15 -1.40 -16.82
CA LEU A 273 5.39 -0.69 -16.56
C LEU A 273 5.12 0.42 -15.54
N LEU A 274 6.01 0.58 -14.56
CA LEU A 274 5.97 1.66 -13.60
C LEU A 274 7.38 2.17 -13.34
N GLY A 275 7.49 3.49 -13.22
CA GLY A 275 8.69 4.17 -12.78
C GLY A 275 8.36 5.26 -11.79
N ALA A 276 9.18 5.43 -10.74
CA ALA A 276 9.04 6.48 -9.75
C ALA A 276 10.39 6.99 -9.27
N ARG A 277 10.40 8.24 -8.82
CA ARG A 277 11.47 8.86 -8.02
C ARG A 277 10.86 9.42 -6.76
N ASP A 278 11.44 9.10 -5.63
CA ASP A 278 11.10 9.59 -4.29
C ASP A 278 12.33 10.27 -3.70
N SER A 279 12.19 11.47 -3.15
CA SER A 279 13.26 12.18 -2.45
C SER A 279 12.70 12.91 -1.24
N ARG A 280 13.53 13.07 -0.21
CA ARG A 280 13.16 13.77 1.02
C ARG A 280 14.38 14.29 1.75
N ASP A 281 14.23 15.39 2.48
CA ASP A 281 15.25 15.92 3.38
C ASP A 281 15.27 15.14 4.71
N GLY A 282 14.10 14.60 5.10
CA GLY A 282 13.92 13.82 6.31
C GLY A 282 13.58 14.65 7.54
N TYR A 283 12.72 14.10 8.40
CA TYR A 283 12.34 14.75 9.67
C TYR A 283 13.52 14.89 10.64
N ILE A 284 14.42 13.91 10.64
CA ILE A 284 15.61 13.87 11.48
C ILE A 284 16.75 14.58 10.75
N GLN A 285 17.57 15.34 11.47
CA GLN A 285 18.71 16.06 10.90
C GLN A 285 19.62 15.14 10.09
N GLY A 286 19.93 15.55 8.85
CA GLY A 286 20.86 14.84 7.97
C GLY A 286 20.39 13.43 7.56
N THR A 287 19.08 13.20 7.47
CA THR A 287 18.52 11.92 6.99
C THR A 287 17.93 12.04 5.59
N GLU A 288 18.60 12.80 4.74
CA GLU A 288 18.23 12.92 3.33
C GLU A 288 18.23 11.55 2.65
N SER A 289 17.33 11.39 1.70
CA SER A 289 17.24 10.16 0.90
C SER A 289 16.76 10.42 -0.51
N GLU A 290 17.18 9.56 -1.40
CA GLU A 290 16.69 9.50 -2.77
C GLU A 290 16.56 8.05 -3.20
N ALA A 291 15.39 7.72 -3.74
CA ALA A 291 15.07 6.38 -4.18
C ALA A 291 14.39 6.43 -5.55
N TYR A 292 14.65 5.41 -6.32
CA TYR A 292 13.96 5.16 -7.59
C TYR A 292 13.24 3.83 -7.50
N THR A 293 12.16 3.72 -8.22
CA THR A 293 11.42 2.46 -8.36
C THR A 293 11.22 2.18 -9.82
N TRP A 294 11.51 0.97 -10.25
CA TRP A 294 11.13 0.48 -11.55
C TRP A 294 10.47 -0.90 -11.43
N PHE A 295 9.46 -1.09 -12.22
CA PHE A 295 8.72 -2.34 -12.27
C PHE A 295 8.29 -2.64 -13.68
N MET A 296 8.42 -3.90 -14.06
CA MET A 296 7.94 -4.44 -15.33
C MET A 296 7.24 -5.77 -15.06
N SER A 297 6.07 -5.93 -15.64
CA SER A 297 5.34 -7.19 -15.66
C SER A 297 4.92 -7.51 -17.08
N VAL A 298 5.15 -8.75 -17.50
CA VAL A 298 4.69 -9.31 -18.78
C VAL A 298 4.03 -10.63 -18.46
N ALA A 299 2.77 -10.79 -18.83
CA ALA A 299 2.06 -12.03 -18.59
C ALA A 299 1.38 -12.51 -19.88
N LYS A 300 1.29 -13.83 -20.01
CA LYS A 300 0.57 -14.51 -21.09
C LYS A 300 -0.35 -15.54 -20.50
N ARG A 301 -1.64 -15.37 -20.72
CA ARG A 301 -2.63 -16.41 -20.54
C ARG A 301 -2.76 -17.17 -21.85
N PHE A 302 -2.37 -18.43 -21.85
CA PHE A 302 -2.48 -19.30 -23.02
C PHE A 302 -3.91 -19.82 -23.19
N ASN A 303 -4.54 -20.12 -22.08
CA ASN A 303 -5.94 -20.56 -21.94
C ASN A 303 -6.38 -20.39 -20.48
N ASP A 304 -7.57 -20.84 -20.12
CA ASP A 304 -8.09 -20.73 -18.75
C ASP A 304 -7.32 -21.56 -17.72
N ASN A 305 -6.49 -22.49 -18.16
CA ASN A 305 -5.74 -23.39 -17.30
C ASN A 305 -4.24 -23.07 -17.21
N HIS A 306 -3.70 -22.29 -18.13
CA HIS A 306 -2.25 -21.99 -18.20
C HIS A 306 -1.98 -20.50 -18.27
N GLN A 307 -1.20 -20.03 -17.34
CA GLN A 307 -0.68 -18.66 -17.32
C GLN A 307 0.82 -18.66 -17.03
N LEU A 308 1.55 -17.85 -17.74
CA LEU A 308 2.96 -17.54 -17.49
C LEU A 308 3.09 -16.05 -17.23
N SER A 309 3.81 -15.67 -16.18
CA SER A 309 4.07 -14.26 -15.87
C SER A 309 5.54 -14.05 -15.53
N PHE A 310 6.12 -13.06 -16.13
CA PHE A 310 7.44 -12.54 -15.78
C PHE A 310 7.26 -11.20 -15.07
N THR A 311 7.88 -11.04 -13.89
CA THR A 311 7.91 -9.79 -13.15
C THR A 311 9.34 -9.43 -12.80
N ALA A 312 9.67 -8.15 -12.93
CA ALA A 312 10.94 -7.59 -12.52
C ALA A 312 10.69 -6.30 -11.73
N PHE A 313 11.32 -6.19 -10.58
CA PHE A 313 11.21 -5.06 -9.67
C PHE A 313 12.58 -4.64 -9.19
N GLY A 314 12.82 -3.35 -9.04
CA GLY A 314 14.02 -2.83 -8.41
C GLY A 314 13.80 -1.44 -7.82
N ALA A 315 14.51 -1.19 -6.72
CA ALA A 315 14.45 0.06 -5.96
C ALA A 315 15.86 0.54 -5.62
N PRO A 316 16.65 1.06 -6.60
CA PRO A 316 17.93 1.67 -6.29
C PRO A 316 17.71 2.90 -5.42
N GLN A 317 18.48 3.01 -4.35
CA GLN A 317 18.34 4.08 -3.38
C GLN A 317 19.64 4.39 -2.65
N TRP A 318 19.71 5.60 -2.12
CA TRP A 318 20.63 5.94 -1.05
C TRP A 318 19.88 6.69 0.06
N HIS A 319 20.29 6.50 1.28
CA HIS A 319 19.75 7.22 2.41
C HIS A 319 20.76 7.38 3.53
N ASN A 320 20.66 8.49 4.20
CA ASN A 320 21.37 8.77 5.44
C ASN A 320 20.52 8.30 6.62
N GLN A 321 21.16 7.79 7.66
CA GLN A 321 20.50 7.21 8.82
C GLN A 321 20.80 7.95 10.10
N ARG A 322 19.93 7.78 11.07
CA ARG A 322 20.25 7.98 12.49
C ARG A 322 20.56 6.61 13.08
N SER A 323 21.85 6.33 13.30
CA SER A 323 22.28 5.05 13.87
C SER A 323 22.04 5.03 15.38
N MET A 324 20.81 4.74 15.78
CA MET A 324 20.41 4.69 17.17
C MET A 324 19.38 3.60 17.43
N PRO A 325 19.82 2.37 17.64
CA PRO A 325 18.89 1.26 17.88
C PRO A 325 18.03 1.45 19.14
N ASN A 326 18.50 2.23 20.12
CA ASN A 326 17.84 2.38 21.41
C ASN A 326 17.23 3.78 21.68
N GLY A 327 17.40 4.73 20.74
CA GLY A 327 17.00 6.12 20.96
C GLY A 327 17.86 6.85 22.03
N LEU A 328 17.56 8.12 22.25
CA LEU A 328 18.12 8.88 23.38
C LEU A 328 17.27 8.65 24.65
N SER A 329 17.91 8.64 25.80
CA SER A 329 17.20 8.72 27.08
C SER A 329 16.49 10.08 27.23
N ILE A 330 15.49 10.15 28.09
CA ILE A 330 14.80 11.42 28.40
C ILE A 330 15.78 12.49 28.84
N LYS A 331 16.78 12.12 29.64
CA LYS A 331 17.81 13.04 30.13
C LYS A 331 18.68 13.58 28.99
N GLU A 332 19.02 12.76 28.02
CA GLU A 332 19.77 13.19 26.83
C GLU A 332 18.92 14.11 25.95
N TYR A 333 17.65 13.83 25.74
CA TYR A 333 16.74 14.75 25.03
C TYR A 333 16.63 16.11 25.74
N GLN A 334 16.58 16.13 27.07
CA GLN A 334 16.55 17.37 27.86
C GLN A 334 17.84 18.19 27.66
N ARG A 335 19.00 17.52 27.61
CA ARG A 335 20.29 18.17 27.30
C ARG A 335 20.33 18.71 25.87
N VAL A 336 19.93 17.88 24.90
CA VAL A 336 19.87 18.30 23.49
C VAL A 336 18.97 19.52 23.31
N LYS A 337 17.86 19.59 24.03
CA LYS A 337 16.97 20.76 24.00
C LYS A 337 17.66 22.06 24.39
N GLN A 338 18.59 22.03 25.33
CA GLN A 338 19.37 23.22 25.73
C GLN A 338 20.29 23.72 24.62
N TRP A 339 20.72 22.84 23.73
CA TRP A 339 21.68 23.14 22.66
C TRP A 339 21.01 23.49 21.32
N MET A 340 19.91 22.85 21.03
CA MET A 340 19.17 23.07 19.77
C MET A 340 18.24 24.29 19.84
N GLY A 341 18.18 24.96 20.99
CA GLY A 341 17.32 26.11 21.18
C GLY A 341 15.84 25.74 20.99
N GLU A 342 15.18 26.43 20.06
CA GLU A 342 13.77 26.20 19.77
C GLU A 342 13.51 24.99 18.87
N GLU A 343 14.53 24.43 18.23
CA GLU A 343 14.36 23.24 17.43
C GLU A 343 13.97 22.03 18.29
N SER A 344 13.14 21.17 17.72
CA SER A 344 12.71 19.95 18.40
C SER A 344 13.89 19.02 18.66
N PRO A 345 14.17 18.65 19.92
CA PRO A 345 15.25 17.72 20.25
C PRO A 345 15.02 16.34 19.60
N TYR A 346 13.81 16.03 19.18
CA TYR A 346 13.49 14.77 18.48
C TYR A 346 14.10 14.69 17.07
N ARG A 347 14.43 15.84 16.48
CA ARG A 347 15.15 15.93 15.21
C ARG A 347 16.66 15.66 15.33
N TYR A 348 17.18 15.62 16.53
CA TYR A 348 18.60 15.43 16.76
C TYR A 348 19.11 14.12 16.18
N ASN A 349 20.27 14.20 15.51
CA ASN A 349 20.99 13.06 14.95
C ASN A 349 22.48 13.15 15.32
N SER A 350 22.99 12.20 16.06
CA SER A 350 24.39 12.14 16.47
C SER A 350 25.36 11.81 15.34
N THR A 351 24.84 11.24 14.23
CA THR A 351 25.66 10.90 13.05
C THR A 351 25.72 12.04 12.03
N PHE A 352 24.97 13.10 12.24
CA PHE A 352 24.91 14.31 11.41
C PHE A 352 26.01 15.32 11.79
N GLY A 353 26.59 15.99 10.80
CA GLY A 353 27.56 17.06 10.99
C GLY A 353 27.89 17.76 9.68
N TYR A 354 28.98 18.52 9.71
CA TYR A 354 29.47 19.26 8.56
C TYR A 354 30.96 18.97 8.32
N ARG A 355 31.30 18.80 7.04
CA ARG A 355 32.68 18.74 6.58
C ARG A 355 32.89 19.77 5.49
N ASN A 356 33.81 20.70 5.68
CA ASN A 356 34.06 21.79 4.73
C ASN A 356 32.79 22.57 4.33
N GLY A 357 31.87 22.78 5.28
CA GLY A 357 30.63 23.49 5.05
C GLY A 357 29.52 22.65 4.37
N GLN A 358 29.79 21.39 4.00
CA GLN A 358 28.78 20.49 3.42
C GLN A 358 28.23 19.57 4.50
N VAL A 359 26.93 19.28 4.41
CA VAL A 359 26.28 18.31 5.26
C VAL A 359 26.94 16.94 5.07
N MET A 360 27.23 16.28 6.17
CA MET A 360 27.80 14.95 6.20
C MET A 360 27.06 14.10 7.24
N ASN A 361 26.69 12.88 6.85
CA ASN A 361 26.21 11.89 7.78
C ASN A 361 27.19 10.71 7.80
N SER A 362 27.62 10.30 8.99
CA SER A 362 28.54 9.16 9.14
C SER A 362 27.89 7.80 9.03
N SER A 363 26.57 7.74 8.83
CA SER A 363 25.82 6.51 8.62
C SER A 363 24.97 6.65 7.36
N ARG A 364 25.47 6.12 6.24
CA ARG A 364 24.79 6.17 4.94
C ARG A 364 24.74 4.78 4.32
N ASN A 365 23.66 4.48 3.67
CA ASN A 365 23.49 3.26 2.89
C ASN A 365 23.13 3.57 1.45
N GLU A 366 23.65 2.74 0.54
CA GLU A 366 23.32 2.74 -0.88
C GLU A 366 23.10 1.31 -1.31
N TYR A 367 21.91 0.98 -1.80
CA TYR A 367 21.59 -0.39 -2.19
C TYR A 367 20.71 -0.42 -3.42
N HIS A 368 20.94 -1.45 -4.25
CA HIS A 368 20.02 -1.87 -5.29
C HIS A 368 19.95 -3.40 -5.29
N LYS A 369 18.79 -3.93 -4.98
CA LYS A 369 18.52 -5.37 -4.91
C LYS A 369 17.35 -5.73 -5.83
N PRO A 370 17.54 -5.74 -7.16
CA PRO A 370 16.49 -6.13 -8.08
C PRO A 370 16.11 -7.61 -7.87
N GLN A 371 14.83 -7.90 -8.08
CA GLN A 371 14.29 -9.23 -8.09
C GLN A 371 13.52 -9.48 -9.38
N MET A 372 13.80 -10.59 -10.01
CA MET A 372 13.13 -11.06 -11.21
C MET A 372 12.50 -12.42 -10.91
N SER A 373 11.28 -12.64 -11.38
CA SER A 373 10.63 -13.94 -11.24
C SER A 373 9.85 -14.32 -12.48
N LEU A 374 9.87 -15.60 -12.80
CA LEU A 374 9.06 -16.23 -13.83
C LEU A 374 8.13 -17.23 -13.13
N ASN A 375 6.84 -16.97 -13.17
CA ASN A 375 5.83 -17.78 -12.51
C ASN A 375 4.94 -18.45 -13.55
N HIS A 376 4.82 -19.76 -13.48
CA HIS A 376 3.89 -20.54 -14.29
C HIS A 376 2.81 -21.12 -13.41
N LEU A 377 1.56 -20.93 -13.80
CA LEU A 377 0.40 -21.54 -13.20
C LEU A 377 -0.23 -22.52 -14.15
N TRP A 378 -0.48 -23.70 -13.65
CA TRP A 378 -1.25 -24.74 -14.35
C TRP A 378 -2.40 -25.24 -13.45
N GLN A 379 -3.62 -24.93 -13.84
CA GLN A 379 -4.83 -25.53 -13.25
C GLN A 379 -5.09 -26.86 -13.95
N ILE A 380 -4.68 -27.96 -13.34
CA ILE A 380 -4.76 -29.30 -13.92
C ILE A 380 -6.22 -29.72 -14.02
N ASP A 381 -6.95 -29.55 -12.92
CA ASP A 381 -8.38 -29.82 -12.82
C ASP A 381 -9.00 -28.91 -11.73
N HIS A 382 -10.31 -29.09 -11.42
CA HIS A 382 -11.00 -28.29 -10.41
C HIS A 382 -10.50 -28.49 -8.96
N LYS A 383 -9.67 -29.50 -8.71
CA LYS A 383 -9.10 -29.81 -7.38
C LYS A 383 -7.59 -29.61 -7.31
N SER A 384 -6.92 -29.68 -8.45
CA SER A 384 -5.46 -29.76 -8.53
C SER A 384 -4.87 -28.61 -9.31
N SER A 385 -3.88 -27.93 -8.77
CA SER A 385 -3.11 -26.90 -9.45
C SER A 385 -1.62 -27.06 -9.17
N LEU A 386 -0.79 -26.70 -10.16
CA LEU A 386 0.66 -26.63 -10.05
C LEU A 386 1.11 -25.19 -10.25
N SER A 387 1.83 -24.66 -9.28
CA SER A 387 2.51 -23.38 -9.37
C SER A 387 4.02 -23.59 -9.37
N THR A 388 4.69 -23.08 -10.40
CA THR A 388 6.15 -23.16 -10.52
C THR A 388 6.70 -21.75 -10.58
N ALA A 389 7.69 -21.46 -9.74
CA ALA A 389 8.36 -20.16 -9.73
C ALA A 389 9.88 -20.36 -9.90
N ALA A 390 10.46 -19.65 -10.87
CA ALA A 390 11.91 -19.47 -10.96
C ALA A 390 12.21 -18.00 -10.69
N TYR A 391 13.19 -17.72 -9.85
CA TYR A 391 13.54 -16.35 -9.50
C TYR A 391 15.03 -16.12 -9.33
N MET A 392 15.44 -14.87 -9.49
CA MET A 392 16.80 -14.42 -9.31
C MET A 392 16.79 -13.02 -8.66
N SER A 393 17.71 -12.79 -7.75
CA SER A 393 17.98 -11.47 -7.19
C SER A 393 19.48 -11.25 -7.12
N ILE A 394 19.96 -10.10 -7.63
CA ILE A 394 21.36 -9.71 -7.61
C ILE A 394 21.45 -8.38 -6.86
N GLY A 395 21.97 -8.43 -5.63
CA GLY A 395 22.11 -7.24 -4.79
C GLY A 395 23.49 -6.59 -4.97
N THR A 396 23.52 -5.28 -5.11
CA THR A 396 24.72 -4.45 -4.99
C THR A 396 24.46 -3.33 -3.99
N GLY A 397 25.46 -2.95 -3.22
CA GLY A 397 25.33 -1.84 -2.30
C GLY A 397 26.50 -1.67 -1.36
N ALA A 398 26.46 -0.58 -0.60
CA ALA A 398 27.46 -0.23 0.38
C ALA A 398 26.79 0.42 1.60
N GLY A 399 27.33 0.12 2.78
CA GLY A 399 27.07 0.86 4.00
C GLY A 399 28.32 1.67 4.36
N TYR A 400 28.12 2.94 4.63
CA TYR A 400 29.20 3.84 5.05
C TYR A 400 29.07 4.10 6.54
N SER A 401 30.21 4.02 7.25
CA SER A 401 30.28 4.37 8.65
C SER A 401 31.52 5.25 8.89
N GLY A 402 31.44 6.13 9.86
CA GLY A 402 32.58 6.97 10.22
C GLY A 402 33.64 6.16 10.95
N THR A 403 34.63 5.64 10.21
CA THR A 403 35.82 4.97 10.78
C THR A 403 37.06 5.73 10.41
N GLY A 404 38.06 5.75 11.30
CA GLY A 404 39.40 6.31 11.02
C GLY A 404 39.49 7.82 11.07
N VAL A 405 38.48 8.53 11.55
CA VAL A 405 38.55 9.98 11.80
C VAL A 405 39.09 10.20 13.19
N THR A 406 40.25 10.88 13.30
CA THR A 406 40.83 11.25 14.60
C THR A 406 39.82 12.12 15.36
N GLY A 407 39.43 11.71 16.57
CA GLY A 407 38.40 12.37 17.35
C GLY A 407 36.97 11.84 17.16
N TYR A 408 36.74 10.90 16.24
CA TYR A 408 35.49 10.17 16.13
C TYR A 408 35.44 9.09 17.22
N SER A 409 34.62 9.29 18.21
CA SER A 409 34.36 8.34 19.28
C SER A 409 32.94 7.76 19.10
N SER A 410 32.78 6.46 19.29
CA SER A 410 31.48 5.84 19.42
C SER A 410 30.66 6.36 20.60
N SER A 411 31.31 7.08 21.50
CA SER A 411 30.70 7.83 22.61
C SER A 411 30.42 9.29 22.24
N TRP A 412 29.91 9.52 21.03
CA TRP A 412 29.45 10.85 20.58
C TRP A 412 28.32 11.43 21.44
N TYR A 413 27.69 10.60 22.27
CA TYR A 413 26.89 11.03 23.42
C TYR A 413 27.75 11.45 24.60
N GLY A 414 29.08 11.32 24.48
CA GLY A 414 30.01 11.74 25.48
C GLY A 414 29.84 13.23 25.71
N THR A 415 29.56 13.57 26.92
CA THR A 415 29.78 14.90 27.43
C THR A 415 31.27 15.23 27.12
N GLY A 416 31.53 16.33 26.42
CA GLY A 416 32.84 16.91 26.46
C GLY A 416 33.29 17.03 27.91
N SER A 417 34.57 17.22 28.16
CA SER A 417 35.12 17.42 29.49
C SER A 417 34.44 18.55 30.26
N ASP A 418 33.71 19.41 29.58
CA ASP A 418 32.86 20.50 30.08
C ASP A 418 31.39 20.12 30.31
N GLY A 419 31.00 18.85 30.10
CA GLY A 419 29.64 18.38 30.24
C GLY A 419 28.73 18.70 29.04
N THR A 420 29.27 19.23 27.95
CA THR A 420 28.50 19.56 26.74
C THR A 420 28.26 18.33 25.87
N VAL A 421 27.07 18.27 25.27
CA VAL A 421 26.75 17.26 24.28
C VAL A 421 27.26 17.72 22.91
N ASN A 422 28.13 16.94 22.27
CA ASN A 422 28.53 17.22 20.91
C ASN A 422 27.36 17.06 19.96
N THR A 423 26.81 18.16 19.47
CA THR A 423 25.67 18.18 18.55
C THR A 423 26.07 18.06 17.09
N GLN A 424 27.35 18.29 16.78
CA GLN A 424 27.87 18.24 15.41
C GLN A 424 29.35 17.89 15.44
N PHE A 425 29.79 16.95 14.61
CA PHE A 425 31.22 16.77 14.39
C PHE A 425 31.70 17.76 13.34
N ARG A 426 32.85 18.36 13.62
CA ARG A 426 33.61 19.17 12.67
C ARG A 426 34.88 18.39 12.34
N CYS A 427 35.04 18.04 11.07
CA CYS A 427 36.31 17.53 10.54
C CYS A 427 37.08 18.65 9.90
#